data_14d042d80d617b08d6a6d9de1908b658
#
_entry.id   14d042d80d617b08d6a6d9de1908b658
#
_cell.length_a   1.000
_cell.length_b   1.000
_cell.length_c   1.000
_cell.angle_alpha   90.00
_cell.angle_beta   90.00
_cell.angle_gamma   90.00
#
_symmetry.space_group_name_H-M   'P 1'
#
loop_
_entity.id
_entity.type
_entity.pdbx_description
1 polymer ?
#
loop_
_entity_poly.entity_id
_entity_poly.type
_entity_poly.pdbx_seq_one_letter_code
_entity_poly.pdbx_strand_id
1 'polypeptide(L)' 'MTLASGGHSDHHDAHEGEEFGYVLEGSVILHLGDAVYKVKKGESFYFDPKRVHYLENKNERPAKILWISTPPSF' A
#
# COMPACT_ATOMS: atom_id res chain seq x y z
N MET A 1 -6.63 5.37 -5.06
CA MET A 1 -7.11 4.08 -4.51
C MET A 1 -7.84 4.29 -3.20
N THR A 2 -8.97 3.65 -3.03
CA THR A 2 -9.72 3.67 -1.77
C THR A 2 -9.84 2.25 -1.25
N LEU A 3 -9.45 2.05 0.02
CA LEU A 3 -9.62 0.77 0.70
C LEU A 3 -10.76 0.88 1.72
N ALA A 4 -11.78 0.05 1.54
CA ALA A 4 -12.87 -0.02 2.51
C ALA A 4 -12.37 -0.51 3.86
N SER A 5 -13.14 -0.21 4.91
CA SER A 5 -12.87 -0.74 6.25
C SER A 5 -12.79 -2.27 6.20
N GLY A 6 -11.74 -2.83 6.77
CA GLY A 6 -11.50 -4.27 6.76
C GLY A 6 -11.02 -4.83 5.42
N GLY A 7 -10.87 -3.97 4.39
CA GLY A 7 -10.44 -4.40 3.06
C GLY A 7 -8.93 -4.44 2.90
N HIS A 8 -8.50 -5.00 1.81
CA HIS A 8 -7.10 -5.02 1.44
C HIS A 8 -6.98 -4.88 -0.08
N SER A 9 -5.81 -4.42 -0.54
CA SER A 9 -5.50 -4.41 -1.96
C SER A 9 -5.18 -5.84 -2.42
N ASP A 10 -5.16 -6.05 -3.73
CA ASP A 10 -4.70 -7.33 -4.26
C ASP A 10 -3.26 -7.58 -3.83
N HIS A 11 -2.94 -8.85 -3.63
CA HIS A 11 -1.56 -9.25 -3.37
C HIS A 11 -0.79 -9.15 -4.67
N HIS A 12 0.26 -8.35 -4.67
CA HIS A 12 1.11 -8.18 -5.82
C HIS A 12 2.35 -9.04 -5.68
N ASP A 13 2.62 -9.85 -6.69
CA ASP A 13 3.85 -10.63 -6.75
C ASP A 13 5.05 -9.69 -6.89
N ALA A 14 6.23 -10.21 -6.53
CA ALA A 14 7.46 -9.47 -6.70
C ALA A 14 7.68 -9.13 -8.18
N HIS A 15 8.13 -7.90 -8.44
CA HIS A 15 8.41 -7.44 -9.80
C HIS A 15 9.53 -6.40 -9.77
N GLU A 16 10.09 -6.09 -10.94
CA GLU A 16 11.06 -5.01 -11.04
C GLU A 16 10.37 -3.66 -11.07
N GLY A 17 11.06 -2.62 -10.63
CA GLY A 17 10.55 -1.27 -10.61
C GLY A 17 10.59 -0.64 -9.24
N GLU A 18 9.70 0.31 -9.03
CA GLU A 18 9.59 1.06 -7.79
C GLU A 18 8.14 1.26 -7.42
N GLU A 19 7.87 1.31 -6.13
CA GLU A 19 6.54 1.59 -5.60
C GLU A 19 6.60 2.77 -4.64
N PHE A 20 5.67 3.70 -4.80
CA PHE A 20 5.52 4.86 -3.93
C PHE A 20 4.05 5.03 -3.57
N GLY A 21 3.80 5.38 -2.32
CA GLY A 21 2.44 5.68 -1.88
C GLY A 21 2.41 6.82 -0.88
N TYR A 22 1.27 7.50 -0.84
CA TYR A 22 1.00 8.58 0.09
C TYR A 22 -0.41 8.42 0.63
N VAL A 23 -0.56 8.43 1.95
CA VAL A 23 -1.87 8.25 2.58
C VAL A 23 -2.58 9.59 2.67
N LEU A 24 -3.66 9.74 1.91
CA LEU A 24 -4.47 10.96 1.85
C LEU A 24 -5.47 11.02 2.99
N GLU A 25 -6.07 9.91 3.36
CA GLU A 25 -7.01 9.80 4.48
C GLU A 25 -6.89 8.46 5.16
N GLY A 26 -7.09 8.45 6.48
CA GLY A 26 -7.06 7.24 7.27
C GLY A 26 -5.66 6.74 7.55
N SER A 27 -5.53 5.45 7.70
CA SER A 27 -4.25 4.78 7.84
C SER A 27 -4.33 3.39 7.23
N VAL A 28 -3.19 2.85 6.84
CA VAL A 28 -3.11 1.53 6.24
C VAL A 28 -1.92 0.78 6.82
N ILE A 29 -1.95 -0.52 6.64
CA ILE A 29 -0.84 -1.40 7.00
C ILE A 29 -0.23 -1.89 5.69
N LEU A 30 1.05 -1.59 5.48
CA LEU A 30 1.79 -2.09 4.34
C LEU A 30 2.43 -3.42 4.73
N HIS A 31 2.07 -4.45 3.98
CA HIS A 31 2.72 -5.76 4.09
C HIS A 31 3.75 -5.88 2.97
N LEU A 32 4.98 -6.14 3.35
CA LEU A 32 6.10 -6.27 2.42
C LEU A 32 6.91 -7.50 2.79
N GLY A 33 6.65 -8.62 2.10
CA GLY A 33 7.19 -9.90 2.52
C GLY A 33 6.73 -10.22 3.95
N ASP A 34 7.68 -10.43 4.84
CA ASP A 34 7.41 -10.69 6.26
C ASP A 34 7.34 -9.42 7.11
N ALA A 35 7.66 -8.27 6.52
CA ALA A 35 7.66 -7.00 7.24
C ALA A 35 6.28 -6.35 7.19
N VAL A 36 5.94 -5.62 8.25
CA VAL A 36 4.65 -4.94 8.39
C VAL A 36 4.91 -3.52 8.89
N TYR A 37 4.34 -2.55 8.18
CA TYR A 37 4.51 -1.14 8.51
C TYR A 37 3.15 -0.45 8.57
N LYS A 38 2.93 0.36 9.61
CA LYS A 38 1.74 1.19 9.71
C LYS A 38 2.04 2.56 9.09
N VAL A 39 1.21 2.99 8.14
CA VAL A 39 1.36 4.28 7.47
C VAL A 39 0.09 5.09 7.72
N LYS A 40 0.26 6.28 8.30
CA LYS A 40 -0.85 7.16 8.69
C LYS A 40 -1.04 8.28 7.69
N LYS A 41 -2.19 8.96 7.79
CA LYS A 41 -2.48 10.15 6.99
C LYS A 41 -1.31 11.13 6.99
N GLY A 42 -0.92 11.58 5.81
CA GLY A 42 0.20 12.52 5.63
C GLY A 42 1.55 11.85 5.56
N GLU A 43 1.62 10.54 5.75
CA GLU A 43 2.87 9.79 5.62
C GLU A 43 2.94 9.12 4.25
N SER A 44 4.15 8.91 3.80
CA SER A 44 4.41 8.24 2.53
C SER A 44 5.21 6.98 2.76
N PHE A 45 5.17 6.10 1.76
CA PHE A 45 6.02 4.92 1.75
C PHE A 45 6.63 4.75 0.36
N TYR A 46 7.81 4.16 0.36
CA TYR A 46 8.55 3.86 -0.85
C TYR A 46 9.29 2.54 -0.63
N PHE A 47 9.22 1.66 -1.60
CA PHE A 47 9.92 0.39 -1.50
C PHE A 47 10.23 -0.20 -2.87
N ASP A 48 11.22 -1.09 -2.88
CA ASP A 48 11.54 -1.91 -4.03
C ASP A 48 10.58 -3.12 -4.03
N PRO A 49 9.75 -3.29 -5.07
CA PRO A 49 8.72 -4.34 -5.06
C PRO A 49 9.26 -5.74 -5.34
N LYS A 50 10.41 -6.09 -4.80
CA LYS A 50 11.00 -7.43 -4.96
C LYS A 50 10.39 -8.48 -4.06
N ARG A 51 9.39 -8.11 -3.25
CA ARG A 51 8.68 -9.02 -2.35
C ARG A 51 7.20 -8.93 -2.63
N VAL A 52 6.46 -9.97 -2.27
CA VAL A 52 4.99 -9.90 -2.29
C VAL A 52 4.56 -8.76 -1.38
N HIS A 53 3.68 -7.90 -1.88
CA HIS A 53 3.26 -6.71 -1.15
C HIS A 53 1.77 -6.43 -1.33
N TYR A 54 1.17 -5.84 -0.31
CA TYR A 54 -0.22 -5.39 -0.34
C TYR A 54 -0.48 -4.42 0.79
N LEU A 55 -1.59 -3.68 0.67
CA LEU A 55 -2.08 -2.79 1.73
C LEU A 55 -3.32 -3.39 2.38
N GLU A 56 -3.47 -3.13 3.66
CA GLU A 56 -4.63 -3.57 4.43
C GLU A 56 -5.16 -2.40 5.26
N ASN A 57 -6.48 -2.26 5.33
CA ASN A 57 -7.15 -1.27 6.16
C ASN A 57 -7.87 -1.98 7.31
N LYS A 58 -7.31 -1.91 8.50
CA LYS A 58 -7.90 -2.50 9.70
C LYS A 58 -8.73 -1.50 10.50
N ASN A 59 -8.94 -0.30 9.99
CA ASN A 59 -9.70 0.74 10.67
C ASN A 59 -11.19 0.65 10.34
N GLU A 60 -12.00 1.39 11.08
CA GLU A 60 -13.44 1.44 10.88
C GLU A 60 -13.86 2.34 9.71
N ARG A 61 -12.96 3.16 9.20
CA ARG A 61 -13.23 4.11 8.10
C ARG A 61 -12.43 3.74 6.88
N PRO A 62 -12.94 4.10 5.68
CA PRO A 62 -12.16 3.92 4.46
C PRO A 62 -10.85 4.69 4.51
N ALA A 63 -9.84 4.19 3.83
CA ALA A 63 -8.56 4.87 3.65
C ALA A 63 -8.40 5.24 2.18
N LYS A 64 -7.79 6.41 1.93
CA LYS A 64 -7.48 6.87 0.58
C LYS A 64 -5.98 6.99 0.40
N ILE A 65 -5.47 6.39 -0.66
CA ILE A 65 -4.05 6.30 -0.93
C ILE A 65 -3.76 6.73 -2.36
N LEU A 66 -2.77 7.58 -2.53
CA LEU A 66 -2.16 7.83 -3.83
C LEU A 66 -1.08 6.77 -4.02
N TRP A 67 -1.21 5.94 -5.04
CA TRP A 67 -0.26 4.86 -5.29
C TRP A 67 0.34 5.02 -6.68
N ILE A 68 1.67 5.00 -6.75
CA ILE A 68 2.42 5.12 -8.00
C ILE A 68 3.34 3.91 -8.12
N SER A 69 3.25 3.22 -9.24
CA SER A 69 4.08 2.05 -9.55
C SER A 69 4.86 2.30 -10.85
N THR A 70 6.13 1.93 -10.87
CA THR A 70 6.98 2.01 -12.06
C THR A 70 7.73 0.71 -12.23
N PRO A 71 7.90 0.21 -13.47
CA PRO A 71 7.17 0.64 -14.65
C PRO A 71 5.68 0.36 -14.51
N PRO A 72 4.82 1.06 -15.28
CA PRO A 72 3.39 0.80 -15.21
C PRO A 72 3.10 -0.67 -15.52
N SER A 73 2.27 -1.29 -14.70
CA SER A 73 1.81 -2.65 -14.96
C SER A 73 0.45 -2.57 -15.65
N PHE A 74 0.49 -2.74 -16.94
CA PHE A 74 -0.72 -2.78 -17.73
C PHE A 74 -1.06 -4.22 -18.08
#